data_0d5d820542039295ec12456c4ad31c5e
#
_entry.id   0d5d820542039295ec12456c4ad31c5e
#
_cell.length_a   1.000
_cell.length_b   1.000
_cell.length_c   1.000
_cell.angle_alpha   90.00
_cell.angle_beta   90.00
_cell.angle_gamma   90.00
#
_symmetry.space_group_name_H-M   'P 1'
#
loop_
_entity.id
_entity.type
_entity.pdbx_description
1 polymer ?
#
loop_
_entity_poly.entity_id
_entity_poly.type
_entity_poly.pdbx_seq_one_letter_code
_entity_poly.pdbx_strand_id
1 'polypeptide(L)'
;MICEQNDFIHPMCADVYYSISTQGSFGEIKKQWLLDRTIACNAAPSARKNIEELDPKMVSQLNNKLNARSLTDLRTSSLDKSYAITDILITNIRDKHNNVIYKETSGIRAGKGTIFEIASVQPFVGPFGNVESYQMVWRRTESQASVD
;
A
#
# COMPACT_ATOMS: atom_id res chain seq x y z
N MET A 1 -3.20 -0.42 -16.74
CA MET A 1 -2.40 0.71 -16.20
C MET A 1 -0.93 0.31 -16.20
N ILE A 2 -0.08 1.20 -16.69
CA ILE A 2 1.34 0.89 -16.86
C ILE A 2 2.07 1.22 -15.57
N CYS A 3 2.78 0.26 -15.00
CA CYS A 3 3.63 0.48 -13.84
C CYS A 3 4.87 1.26 -14.25
N GLU A 4 5.35 2.15 -13.38
CA GLU A 4 6.67 2.73 -13.54
C GLU A 4 7.72 1.61 -13.60
N GLN A 5 8.91 1.92 -14.08
CA GLN A 5 9.93 0.90 -14.34
C GLN A 5 10.12 -0.06 -13.16
N ASN A 6 9.78 -1.32 -13.38
CA ASN A 6 10.13 -2.39 -12.46
C ASN A 6 11.63 -2.68 -12.61
N ASP A 7 12.35 -2.72 -11.51
CA ASP A 7 13.73 -3.15 -11.53
C ASP A 7 13.90 -4.41 -10.68
N PHE A 8 15.14 -4.88 -10.54
CA PHE A 8 15.43 -6.08 -9.80
C PHE A 8 15.09 -5.97 -8.32
N ILE A 9 15.18 -4.76 -7.74
CA ILE A 9 14.93 -4.50 -6.31
C ILE A 9 13.44 -4.25 -6.07
N HIS A 10 12.75 -3.64 -7.05
CA HIS A 10 11.34 -3.28 -6.95
C HIS A 10 10.53 -3.96 -8.05
N PRO A 11 10.38 -5.30 -8.00
CA PRO A 11 9.76 -6.05 -9.09
C PRO A 11 8.25 -6.01 -9.12
N MET A 12 7.61 -5.48 -8.08
CA MET A 12 6.16 -5.44 -7.92
C MET A 12 5.60 -4.08 -8.29
N CYS A 13 4.30 -4.04 -8.59
CA CYS A 13 3.58 -2.80 -8.85
C CYS A 13 2.38 -2.70 -7.91
N ALA A 14 2.04 -1.49 -7.52
CA ALA A 14 0.86 -1.25 -6.68
C ALA A 14 0.17 0.03 -7.12
N ASP A 15 -1.16 0.03 -7.03
CA ASP A 15 -1.97 1.20 -7.32
C ASP A 15 -2.11 2.06 -6.06
N VAL A 16 -1.90 3.36 -6.20
CA VAL A 16 -1.95 4.31 -5.08
C VAL A 16 -3.13 5.25 -5.27
N TYR A 17 -3.96 5.34 -4.22
CA TYR A 17 -5.15 6.19 -4.17
C TYR A 17 -4.94 7.26 -3.10
N TYR A 18 -5.41 8.47 -3.40
CA TYR A 18 -5.42 9.57 -2.44
C TYR A 18 -6.85 10.01 -2.17
N SER A 19 -7.10 10.43 -0.94
CA SER A 19 -8.43 10.90 -0.56
C SER A 19 -8.66 12.33 -1.02
N ILE A 20 -9.90 12.59 -1.40
CA ILE A 20 -10.41 13.95 -1.56
C ILE A 20 -11.63 14.09 -0.67
N SER A 21 -11.79 15.26 -0.07
CA SER A 21 -12.97 15.55 0.74
C SER A 21 -14.04 16.19 -0.14
N THR A 22 -15.24 15.63 -0.09
CA THR A 22 -16.41 16.19 -0.77
C THR A 22 -17.49 16.51 0.23
N GLN A 23 -18.24 17.57 -0.01
CA GLN A 23 -19.36 17.94 0.83
C GLN A 23 -20.64 17.25 0.34
N GLY A 24 -21.32 16.52 1.24
CA GLY A 24 -22.58 15.89 0.93
C GLY A 24 -23.73 16.89 0.90
N SER A 25 -24.92 16.42 0.49
CA SER A 25 -26.10 17.26 0.33
C SER A 25 -26.60 17.89 1.64
N PHE A 26 -26.22 17.32 2.78
CA PHE A 26 -26.59 17.85 4.10
C PHE A 26 -25.42 18.54 4.80
N GLY A 27 -24.35 18.87 4.07
CA GLY A 27 -23.18 19.54 4.63
C GLY A 27 -22.16 18.61 5.26
N GLU A 28 -22.40 17.30 5.28
CA GLU A 28 -21.43 16.34 5.83
C GLU A 28 -20.21 16.21 4.91
N ILE A 29 -19.05 15.96 5.52
CA ILE A 29 -17.82 15.75 4.77
C ILE A 29 -17.67 14.25 4.47
N LYS A 30 -17.54 13.92 3.19
CA LYS A 30 -17.29 12.56 2.73
C LYS A 30 -15.91 12.45 2.10
N LYS A 31 -15.23 11.35 2.37
CA LYS A 31 -13.97 11.03 1.68
C LYS A 31 -14.27 10.19 0.46
N GLN A 32 -13.67 10.58 -0.65
CA GLN A 32 -13.60 9.76 -1.87
C GLN A 32 -12.16 9.45 -2.17
N TRP A 33 -11.92 8.29 -2.76
CA TRP A 33 -10.57 7.83 -3.07
C TRP A 33 -10.38 7.81 -4.58
N LEU A 34 -9.39 8.55 -5.06
CA LEU A 34 -9.06 8.64 -6.47
C LEU A 34 -7.73 8.00 -6.74
N LEU A 35 -7.68 7.20 -7.80
CA LEU A 35 -6.44 6.61 -8.28
C LEU A 35 -5.53 7.71 -8.81
N ASP A 36 -4.30 7.76 -8.29
CA ASP A 36 -3.30 8.75 -8.71
C ASP A 36 -2.28 8.14 -9.66
N ARG A 37 -1.67 7.03 -9.25
CA ARG A 37 -0.60 6.41 -10.03
C ARG A 37 -0.37 4.97 -9.62
N THR A 38 0.41 4.27 -10.43
CA THR A 38 0.92 2.93 -10.12
C THR A 38 2.43 3.06 -9.90
N ILE A 39 2.90 2.51 -8.80
CA ILE A 39 4.32 2.61 -8.42
C ILE A 39 5.00 1.24 -8.48
N ALA A 40 6.31 1.26 -8.71
CA ALA A 40 7.16 0.09 -8.53
C ALA A 40 7.49 -0.04 -7.05
N CYS A 41 7.38 -1.24 -6.50
CA CYS A 41 7.60 -1.48 -5.08
C CYS A 41 8.05 -2.90 -4.82
N ASN A 42 8.39 -3.15 -3.57
CA ASN A 42 8.59 -4.50 -3.03
C ASN A 42 7.82 -4.57 -1.72
N ALA A 43 6.89 -5.51 -1.62
CA ALA A 43 6.06 -5.66 -0.44
C ALA A 43 5.98 -7.13 -0.04
N ALA A 44 6.33 -7.43 1.19
CA ALA A 44 6.36 -8.79 1.70
C ALA A 44 5.98 -8.83 3.17
N PRO A 45 5.43 -9.95 3.66
CA PRO A 45 5.13 -10.10 5.08
C PRO A 45 6.38 -9.92 5.95
N SER A 46 6.21 -9.30 7.11
CA SER A 46 7.32 -8.90 7.96
C SER A 46 8.00 -10.07 8.68
N ALA A 47 7.34 -11.22 8.82
CA ALA A 47 7.90 -12.37 9.52
C ALA A 47 7.75 -13.63 8.68
N ARG A 48 8.80 -13.98 7.95
CA ARG A 48 8.85 -15.21 7.16
C ARG A 48 9.35 -16.40 7.96
N LYS A 49 10.15 -16.13 9.00
CA LYS A 49 10.76 -17.16 9.82
C LYS A 49 9.89 -17.43 11.03
N ASN A 50 9.74 -18.67 11.41
CA ASN A 50 9.10 -19.10 12.63
C ASN A 50 7.59 -18.83 12.71
N ILE A 51 6.92 -18.71 11.56
CA ILE A 51 5.46 -18.57 11.53
C ILE A 51 4.80 -19.79 12.21
N GLU A 52 5.39 -20.97 12.04
CA GLU A 52 4.89 -22.21 12.63
C GLU A 52 4.97 -22.22 14.16
N GLU A 53 5.87 -21.42 14.74
CA GLU A 53 6.07 -21.32 16.18
C GLU A 53 5.19 -20.27 16.84
N LEU A 54 4.48 -19.46 16.06
CA LEU A 54 3.64 -18.38 16.55
C LEU A 54 2.23 -18.89 16.83
N ASP A 55 1.56 -18.28 17.82
CA ASP A 55 0.17 -18.60 18.05
C ASP A 55 -0.73 -18.04 16.93
N PRO A 56 -1.96 -18.55 16.76
CA PRO A 56 -2.83 -18.14 15.65
C PRO A 56 -3.12 -16.65 15.60
N LYS A 57 -3.18 -15.96 16.74
CA LYS A 57 -3.42 -14.53 16.78
C LYS A 57 -2.25 -13.74 16.19
N MET A 58 -1.03 -14.15 16.53
CA MET A 58 0.17 -13.50 16.00
C MET A 58 0.32 -13.73 14.51
N VAL A 59 0.02 -14.92 14.04
CA VAL A 59 0.04 -15.24 12.61
C VAL A 59 -0.96 -14.36 11.86
N SER A 60 -2.18 -14.22 12.38
CA SER A 60 -3.20 -13.37 11.76
C SER A 60 -2.77 -11.91 11.70
N GLN A 61 -2.16 -11.39 12.76
CA GLN A 61 -1.67 -10.01 12.79
C GLN A 61 -0.53 -9.79 11.78
N LEU A 62 0.38 -10.75 11.67
CA LEU A 62 1.49 -10.67 10.73
C LEU A 62 1.02 -10.70 9.28
N ASN A 63 -0.01 -11.48 8.98
CA ASN A 63 -0.57 -11.55 7.64
C ASN A 63 -1.26 -10.26 7.22
N ASN A 64 -1.59 -9.38 8.17
CA ASN A 64 -2.22 -8.10 7.88
C ASN A 64 -1.23 -6.96 7.69
N LYS A 65 0.06 -7.21 7.83
CA LYS A 65 1.10 -6.21 7.70
C LYS A 65 2.14 -6.62 6.66
N LEU A 66 2.56 -5.66 5.87
CA LEU A 66 3.61 -5.84 4.88
C LEU A 66 4.72 -4.82 5.12
N ASN A 67 5.96 -5.28 5.01
CA ASN A 67 7.10 -4.38 4.87
C ASN A 67 7.26 -4.04 3.40
N ALA A 68 7.16 -2.77 3.08
CA ALA A 68 7.19 -2.30 1.70
C ALA A 68 8.34 -1.33 1.47
N ARG A 69 8.82 -1.29 0.25
CA ARG A 69 9.86 -0.36 -0.19
C ARG A 69 9.52 0.18 -1.56
N SER A 70 9.69 1.48 -1.76
CA SER A 70 9.57 2.09 -3.08
C SER A 70 10.59 3.21 -3.25
N LEU A 71 10.83 3.58 -4.49
CA LEU A 71 11.70 4.73 -4.79
C LEU A 71 10.97 6.05 -4.62
N THR A 72 9.65 6.01 -4.54
CA THR A 72 8.80 7.19 -4.52
C THR A 72 8.26 7.40 -3.11
N ASP A 73 8.32 8.65 -2.64
CA ASP A 73 7.64 9.04 -1.41
C ASP A 73 6.14 9.18 -1.69
N LEU A 74 5.35 8.26 -1.14
CA LEU A 74 3.91 8.23 -1.38
C LEU A 74 3.15 9.37 -0.69
N ARG A 75 3.79 10.07 0.26
CA ARG A 75 3.18 11.24 0.90
C ARG A 75 3.03 12.42 -0.04
N THR A 76 3.72 12.39 -1.17
CA THR A 76 3.59 13.38 -2.23
C THR A 76 2.97 12.75 -3.45
N SER A 77 1.86 13.31 -3.95
CA SER A 77 1.16 12.79 -5.11
C SER A 77 1.89 13.11 -6.41
N SER A 78 1.41 12.56 -7.52
CA SER A 78 1.95 12.86 -8.86
C SER A 78 1.81 14.33 -9.25
N LEU A 79 0.89 15.05 -8.60
CA LEU A 79 0.68 16.50 -8.80
C LEU A 79 1.40 17.35 -7.76
N ASP A 80 2.38 16.78 -7.06
CA ASP A 80 3.18 17.44 -6.02
C ASP A 80 2.38 17.97 -4.83
N LYS A 81 1.23 17.35 -4.55
CA LYS A 81 0.45 17.65 -3.35
C LYS A 81 0.89 16.75 -2.21
N SER A 82 0.97 17.31 -1.01
CA SER A 82 1.29 16.55 0.20
C SER A 82 0.04 15.96 0.84
N TYR A 83 0.15 14.72 1.29
CA TYR A 83 -0.93 14.00 1.96
C TYR A 83 -0.42 13.39 3.26
N ALA A 84 -1.29 13.34 4.27
CA ALA A 84 -1.03 12.56 5.46
C ALA A 84 -1.10 11.06 5.12
N ILE A 85 -0.40 10.21 5.87
CA ILE A 85 -0.42 8.77 5.62
C ILE A 85 -1.82 8.16 5.76
N THR A 86 -2.70 8.80 6.53
CA THR A 86 -4.10 8.38 6.68
C THR A 86 -4.95 8.65 5.45
N ASP A 87 -4.47 9.47 4.52
CA ASP A 87 -5.17 9.85 3.30
C ASP A 87 -4.65 9.10 2.07
N ILE A 88 -3.96 8.00 2.28
CA ILE A 88 -3.35 7.19 1.22
C ILE A 88 -3.80 5.75 1.36
N LEU A 89 -4.29 5.16 0.27
CA LEU A 89 -4.60 3.73 0.20
C LEU A 89 -3.83 3.08 -0.94
N ILE A 90 -3.46 1.83 -0.73
CA ILE A 90 -2.68 1.05 -1.69
C ILE A 90 -3.40 -0.27 -1.92
N THR A 91 -3.58 -0.63 -3.18
CA THR A 91 -4.22 -1.90 -3.53
C THR A 91 -3.65 -2.46 -4.83
N ASN A 92 -4.12 -3.64 -5.20
CA ASN A 92 -3.73 -4.33 -6.42
C ASN A 92 -2.21 -4.49 -6.54
N ILE A 93 -1.58 -5.00 -5.46
CA ILE A 93 -0.15 -5.31 -5.48
C ILE A 93 0.06 -6.50 -6.42
N ARG A 94 0.81 -6.26 -7.49
CA ARG A 94 1.01 -7.25 -8.57
C ARG A 94 2.47 -7.63 -8.65
N ASP A 95 2.72 -8.88 -9.04
CA ASP A 95 4.06 -9.36 -9.30
C ASP A 95 4.56 -8.90 -10.69
N LYS A 96 5.77 -9.35 -11.06
CA LYS A 96 6.36 -9.01 -12.36
C LYS A 96 5.57 -9.57 -13.55
N HIS A 97 4.69 -10.54 -13.31
CA HIS A 97 3.81 -11.14 -14.33
C HIS A 97 2.42 -10.51 -14.34
N ASN A 98 2.23 -9.42 -13.57
CA ASN A 98 0.98 -8.69 -13.48
C ASN A 98 -0.15 -9.46 -12.78
N ASN A 99 0.20 -10.42 -11.93
CA ASN A 99 -0.77 -11.17 -11.13
C ASN A 99 -0.90 -10.54 -9.74
N VAL A 100 -2.14 -10.29 -9.31
CA VAL A 100 -2.39 -9.75 -7.97
C VAL A 100 -1.96 -10.79 -6.92
N ILE A 101 -1.08 -10.38 -6.02
CA ILE A 101 -0.48 -11.29 -5.04
C ILE A 101 -1.35 -11.41 -3.79
N TYR A 102 -1.80 -10.28 -3.26
CA TYR A 102 -2.57 -10.22 -2.02
C TYR A 102 -4.03 -10.00 -2.36
N LYS A 103 -4.85 -11.03 -2.15
CA LYS A 103 -6.28 -11.00 -2.48
C LYS A 103 -7.12 -11.30 -1.27
N GLU A 104 -8.31 -10.72 -1.23
CA GLU A 104 -9.31 -11.05 -0.23
C GLU A 104 -10.00 -12.36 -0.59
N THR A 105 -10.20 -13.22 0.40
CA THR A 105 -10.86 -14.52 0.22
C THR A 105 -12.34 -14.47 0.50
N SER A 106 -12.82 -13.41 1.17
CA SER A 106 -14.22 -13.29 1.57
C SER A 106 -14.62 -11.82 1.66
N GLY A 107 -15.91 -11.56 1.82
CA GLY A 107 -16.44 -10.22 1.98
C GLY A 107 -16.68 -9.51 0.64
N ILE A 108 -16.81 -8.19 0.70
CA ILE A 108 -17.14 -7.35 -0.45
C ILE A 108 -16.09 -7.45 -1.57
N ARG A 109 -14.83 -7.60 -1.21
CA ARG A 109 -13.74 -7.66 -2.19
C ARG A 109 -13.23 -9.08 -2.46
N ALA A 110 -14.03 -10.09 -2.21
CA ALA A 110 -13.63 -11.47 -2.47
C ALA A 110 -13.10 -11.62 -3.91
N GLY A 111 -11.90 -12.16 -4.06
CA GLY A 111 -11.22 -12.31 -5.35
C GLY A 111 -10.52 -11.06 -5.86
N LYS A 112 -10.67 -9.92 -5.20
CA LYS A 112 -10.01 -8.66 -5.56
C LYS A 112 -8.82 -8.39 -4.64
N GLY A 113 -7.96 -7.47 -5.06
CA GLY A 113 -6.80 -7.10 -4.27
C GLY A 113 -7.15 -6.51 -2.92
N THR A 114 -6.39 -6.89 -1.90
CA THR A 114 -6.53 -6.35 -0.55
C THR A 114 -6.13 -4.87 -0.53
N ILE A 115 -6.89 -4.05 0.19
CA ILE A 115 -6.58 -2.62 0.36
C ILE A 115 -5.74 -2.46 1.61
N PHE A 116 -4.62 -1.74 1.46
CA PHE A 116 -3.71 -1.45 2.56
C PHE A 116 -3.65 0.06 2.83
N GLU A 117 -3.44 0.40 4.09
CA GLU A 117 -3.10 1.76 4.50
C GLU A 117 -1.64 1.81 4.95
N ILE A 118 -1.07 3.01 4.99
CA ILE A 118 0.31 3.19 5.42
C ILE A 118 0.32 3.39 6.94
N ALA A 119 1.04 2.51 7.64
CA ALA A 119 1.23 2.62 9.08
C ALA A 119 2.45 3.49 9.43
N SER A 120 3.52 3.43 8.63
CA SER A 120 4.71 4.25 8.83
C SER A 120 5.49 4.41 7.53
N VAL A 121 6.21 5.52 7.43
CA VAL A 121 7.10 5.81 6.30
C VAL A 121 8.42 6.31 6.86
N GLN A 122 9.54 5.74 6.39
CA GLN A 122 10.88 6.16 6.78
C GLN A 122 11.76 6.23 5.54
N PRO A 123 12.58 7.28 5.39
CA PRO A 123 13.57 7.32 4.33
C PRO A 123 14.70 6.33 4.62
N PHE A 124 15.18 5.66 3.60
CA PHE A 124 16.38 4.84 3.67
C PHE A 124 17.55 5.67 3.12
N VAL A 125 18.48 6.03 4.01
CA VAL A 125 19.61 6.87 3.67
C VAL A 125 20.78 5.98 3.29
N GLY A 126 21.34 6.23 2.09
CA GLY A 126 22.49 5.48 1.62
C GLY A 126 23.81 5.94 2.26
N PRO A 127 24.93 5.24 1.94
CA PRO A 127 26.22 5.52 2.57
C PRO A 127 26.77 6.90 2.28
N PHE A 128 26.25 7.58 1.26
CA PHE A 128 26.69 8.93 0.89
C PHE A 128 25.77 10.04 1.41
N GLY A 129 24.84 9.69 2.32
CA GLY A 129 23.98 10.65 2.96
C GLY A 129 22.76 11.09 2.17
N ASN A 130 22.49 10.47 1.02
CA ASN A 130 21.29 10.76 0.23
C ASN A 130 20.21 9.70 0.44
N VAL A 131 18.96 10.11 0.26
CA VAL A 131 17.83 9.19 0.35
C VAL A 131 17.77 8.34 -0.92
N GLU A 132 17.87 7.02 -0.76
CA GLU A 132 17.84 6.07 -1.87
C GLU A 132 16.46 5.47 -2.10
N SER A 133 15.68 5.29 -1.04
CA SER A 133 14.35 4.70 -1.12
C SER A 133 13.56 5.05 0.13
N TYR A 134 12.31 4.65 0.14
CA TYR A 134 11.43 4.83 1.29
C TYR A 134 10.96 3.48 1.77
N GLN A 135 11.14 3.21 3.05
CA GLN A 135 10.66 1.99 3.71
C GLN A 135 9.34 2.30 4.39
N MET A 136 8.39 1.41 4.20
CA MET A 136 7.04 1.61 4.71
C MET A 136 6.55 0.33 5.37
N VAL A 137 5.61 0.50 6.29
CA VAL A 137 4.80 -0.60 6.78
C VAL A 137 3.38 -0.35 6.29
N TRP A 138 2.85 -1.28 5.52
CA TRP A 138 1.47 -1.25 5.03
C TRP A 138 0.63 -2.21 5.86
N ARG A 139 -0.54 -1.77 6.24
CA ARG A 139 -1.46 -2.55 7.07
C ARG A 139 -2.80 -2.68 6.38
N ARG A 140 -3.36 -3.88 6.39
CA ARG A 140 -4.70 -4.12 5.83
C ARG A 140 -5.72 -3.22 6.53
N THR A 141 -6.54 -2.52 5.75
CA THR A 141 -7.61 -1.69 6.31
C THR A 141 -8.78 -2.57 6.76
N GLU A 142 -9.54 -2.11 7.74
CA GLU A 142 -10.75 -2.79 8.14
C GLU A 142 -11.85 -2.64 7.09
N SER A 143 -11.93 -1.48 6.45
CA SER A 143 -12.91 -1.22 5.40
C SER A 143 -12.32 -1.55 4.04
N GLN A 144 -12.76 -2.64 3.44
CA GLN A 144 -12.30 -3.09 2.13
C GLN A 144 -13.17 -2.59 0.98
N ALA A 145 -14.08 -1.66 1.22
CA ALA A 145 -14.96 -1.10 0.20
C ALA A 145 -14.54 0.32 -0.25
N SER A 146 -13.46 0.87 0.30
CA SER A 146 -13.16 2.30 0.19
C SER A 146 -12.84 2.79 -1.22
N VAL A 147 -12.33 1.92 -2.10
CA VAL A 147 -11.88 2.33 -3.44
C VAL A 147 -12.77 1.84 -4.58
N ASP A 148 -13.83 1.16 -4.26
CA ASP A 148 -14.78 0.63 -5.27
C ASP A 148 -15.93 1.57 -5.55
#